data_97e50f1ec664a65b5b046a8ee706172e
#
_entry.id   97e50f1ec664a65b5b046a8ee706172e
#
_cell.length_a   1.000
_cell.length_b   1.000
_cell.length_c   1.000
_cell.angle_alpha   90.00
_cell.angle_beta   90.00
_cell.angle_gamma   90.00
#
_symmetry.space_group_name_H-M   'P 1'
#
loop_
_entity.id
_entity.type
_entity.pdbx_description
1 polymer ?
#
loop_
_entity_poly.entity_id
_entity_poly.type
_entity_poly.pdbx_seq_one_letter_code
_entity_poly.pdbx_strand_id
1 'polypeptide(L)'
;MNVVILDTGCANLNSVKSAVMRHGYTPLVSRDPDVVLRADKLFLPGVGTAQAAMDQIHERELSDLIKACTQPVLGICLGMQLLGSHSEENNGIDLLGIIEQDVPKMKDVGLPLPHMGWNRIYPKAGNRLFQGIEDGSYFYFVHSYAMPVNTWTIAQCHYGEAFTAAVQKDNFYGVQFHPERSGAAGAQLLKNFLEM
;
A
#
# COMPACT_ATOMS: atom_id res chain seq x y z
N MET A 1 4.44 21.48 3.72
CA MET A 1 4.17 20.32 2.83
C MET A 1 2.76 19.81 3.08
N ASN A 2 2.00 19.60 2.03
CA ASN A 2 0.63 19.09 2.13
C ASN A 2 0.61 17.57 2.03
N VAL A 3 0.18 16.91 3.08
CA VAL A 3 0.01 15.46 3.13
C VAL A 3 -1.49 15.16 3.14
N VAL A 4 -1.94 14.35 2.21
CA VAL A 4 -3.36 13.99 2.08
C VAL A 4 -3.53 12.49 2.18
N ILE A 5 -4.54 12.07 2.93
CA ILE A 5 -5.03 10.70 2.94
C ILE A 5 -6.30 10.70 2.10
N LEU A 6 -6.32 9.93 1.02
CA LEU A 6 -7.48 9.89 0.13
C LEU A 6 -8.69 9.30 0.86
N ASP A 7 -9.79 10.03 0.86
CA ASP A 7 -11.06 9.55 1.41
C ASP A 7 -11.74 8.61 0.43
N THR A 8 -11.44 7.33 0.55
CA THR A 8 -12.04 6.26 -0.26
C THR A 8 -13.29 5.64 0.39
N GLY A 9 -13.74 6.20 1.51
CA GLY A 9 -14.77 5.56 2.33
C GLY A 9 -14.26 4.43 3.20
N CYS A 10 -12.95 4.22 3.23
CA CYS A 10 -12.29 3.23 4.06
C CYS A 10 -12.46 3.56 5.54
N ALA A 11 -12.79 2.57 6.36
CA ALA A 11 -12.80 2.71 7.81
C ALA A 11 -11.37 2.67 8.37
N ASN A 12 -11.18 3.22 9.57
CA ASN A 12 -9.92 3.10 10.33
C ASN A 12 -8.71 3.82 9.71
N LEU A 13 -8.90 5.10 9.38
CA LEU A 13 -7.80 5.96 8.90
C LEU A 13 -6.94 6.50 10.04
N ASN A 14 -7.39 6.36 11.28
CA ASN A 14 -6.75 6.98 12.45
C ASN A 14 -5.32 6.47 12.69
N SER A 15 -5.05 5.19 12.44
CA SER A 15 -3.72 4.63 12.63
C SER A 15 -2.69 5.25 11.69
N VAL A 16 -3.04 5.40 10.42
CA VAL A 16 -2.19 6.06 9.42
C VAL A 16 -2.04 7.54 9.74
N LYS A 17 -3.14 8.21 10.05
CA LYS A 17 -3.14 9.63 10.43
C LYS A 17 -2.22 9.88 11.63
N SER A 18 -2.34 9.08 12.68
CA SER A 18 -1.50 9.19 13.88
C SER A 18 -0.03 8.95 13.57
N ALA A 19 0.27 7.95 12.75
CA ALA A 19 1.64 7.64 12.35
C ALA A 19 2.28 8.79 11.57
N VAL A 20 1.54 9.42 10.68
CA VAL A 20 2.00 10.61 9.93
C VAL A 20 2.22 11.79 10.88
N MET A 21 1.31 12.00 11.83
CA MET A 21 1.41 13.08 12.81
C MET A 21 2.66 12.97 13.69
N ARG A 22 3.11 11.76 13.99
CA ARG A 22 4.36 11.54 14.75
C ARG A 22 5.60 12.07 14.04
N HIS A 23 5.52 12.26 12.72
CA HIS A 23 6.60 12.85 11.93
C HIS A 23 6.47 14.37 11.76
N GLY A 24 5.54 15.00 12.47
CA GLY A 24 5.38 16.45 12.48
C GLY A 24 4.45 17.00 11.40
N TYR A 25 3.71 16.14 10.70
CA TYR A 25 2.77 16.55 9.66
C TYR A 25 1.32 16.39 10.14
N THR A 26 0.43 17.26 9.66
CA THR A 26 -1.01 17.14 9.90
C THR A 26 -1.69 16.73 8.60
N PRO A 27 -1.98 15.44 8.41
CA PRO A 27 -2.60 14.99 7.18
C PRO A 27 -4.07 15.42 7.10
N LEU A 28 -4.50 15.76 5.89
CA LEU A 28 -5.89 16.07 5.59
C LEU A 28 -6.53 14.86 4.90
N VAL A 29 -7.66 14.42 5.41
CA VAL A 29 -8.46 13.38 4.75
C VAL A 29 -9.41 14.09 3.77
N SER A 30 -9.29 13.82 2.48
CA SER A 30 -10.06 14.50 1.45
C SER A 30 -10.23 13.66 0.19
N ARG A 31 -11.30 13.93 -0.54
CA ARG A 31 -11.54 13.46 -1.90
C ARG A 31 -11.78 14.60 -2.88
N ASP A 32 -11.57 15.82 -2.44
CA ASP A 32 -11.66 16.99 -3.31
C ASP A 32 -10.54 16.91 -4.36
N PRO A 33 -10.87 16.95 -5.67
CA PRO A 33 -9.87 16.84 -6.73
C PRO A 33 -8.73 17.85 -6.63
N ASP A 34 -9.03 19.10 -6.31
CA ASP A 34 -8.00 20.14 -6.18
C ASP A 34 -7.06 19.85 -5.00
N VAL A 35 -7.60 19.43 -3.86
CA VAL A 35 -6.82 19.09 -2.68
C VAL A 35 -5.92 17.89 -2.97
N VAL A 36 -6.48 16.85 -3.58
CA VAL A 36 -5.76 15.61 -3.88
C VAL A 36 -4.64 15.85 -4.89
N LEU A 37 -4.93 16.55 -5.99
CA LEU A 37 -3.94 16.80 -7.05
C LEU A 37 -2.82 17.74 -6.60
N ARG A 38 -3.08 18.62 -5.65
CA ARG A 38 -2.07 19.56 -5.11
C ARG A 38 -1.30 19.02 -3.92
N ALA A 39 -1.67 17.85 -3.41
CA ALA A 39 -0.93 17.24 -2.31
C ALA A 39 0.49 16.92 -2.71
N ASP A 40 1.45 17.14 -1.79
CA ASP A 40 2.85 16.77 -1.99
C ASP A 40 3.05 15.27 -1.81
N LYS A 41 2.28 14.65 -0.92
CA LYS A 41 2.27 13.21 -0.66
C LYS A 41 0.82 12.75 -0.48
N LEU A 42 0.48 11.64 -1.12
CA LEU A 42 -0.85 11.05 -1.04
C LEU A 42 -0.77 9.63 -0.51
N PHE A 43 -1.58 9.34 0.50
CA PHE A 43 -1.78 7.98 0.99
C PHE A 43 -3.06 7.39 0.41
N LEU A 44 -2.97 6.18 -0.13
CA LEU A 44 -4.10 5.39 -0.59
C LEU A 44 -4.35 4.28 0.44
N PRO A 45 -5.27 4.49 1.38
CA PRO A 45 -5.57 3.50 2.40
C PRO A 45 -6.44 2.40 1.82
N GLY A 46 -6.49 1.25 2.49
CA GLY A 46 -7.42 0.20 2.12
C GLY A 46 -7.50 -0.86 3.21
N VAL A 47 -8.72 -1.13 3.64
CA VAL A 47 -9.05 -2.27 4.51
C VAL A 47 -10.33 -2.91 4.03
N GLY A 48 -10.55 -4.17 4.41
CA GLY A 48 -11.72 -4.93 3.98
C GLY A 48 -11.47 -5.66 2.67
N THR A 49 -12.50 -5.76 1.83
CA THR A 49 -12.43 -6.50 0.57
C THR A 49 -12.11 -5.60 -0.61
N ALA A 50 -11.47 -6.17 -1.64
CA ALA A 50 -11.21 -5.46 -2.88
C ALA A 50 -12.51 -4.99 -3.55
N GLN A 51 -13.56 -5.80 -3.52
CA GLN A 51 -14.86 -5.44 -4.10
C GLN A 51 -15.45 -4.19 -3.43
N ALA A 52 -15.49 -4.18 -2.10
CA ALA A 52 -16.03 -3.05 -1.35
C ALA A 52 -15.22 -1.77 -1.60
N ALA A 53 -13.89 -1.90 -1.64
CA ALA A 53 -13.00 -0.76 -1.91
C ALA A 53 -13.20 -0.21 -3.33
N MET A 54 -13.26 -1.09 -4.34
CA MET A 54 -13.48 -0.65 -5.73
C MET A 54 -14.86 -0.05 -5.92
N ASP A 55 -15.89 -0.59 -5.27
CA ASP A 55 -17.24 -0.02 -5.31
C ASP A 55 -17.25 1.42 -4.78
N GLN A 56 -16.56 1.67 -3.67
CA GLN A 56 -16.44 3.02 -3.10
C GLN A 56 -15.66 3.96 -4.01
N ILE A 57 -14.58 3.47 -4.62
CA ILE A 57 -13.78 4.26 -5.56
C ILE A 57 -14.62 4.66 -6.78
N HIS A 58 -15.40 3.74 -7.33
CA HIS A 58 -16.27 4.01 -8.47
C HIS A 58 -17.43 4.94 -8.10
N GLU A 59 -18.09 4.69 -6.97
CA GLU A 59 -19.18 5.52 -6.48
C GLU A 59 -18.75 6.97 -6.24
N ARG A 60 -17.52 7.17 -5.77
CA ARG A 60 -16.95 8.49 -5.50
C ARG A 60 -16.20 9.07 -6.69
N GLU A 61 -16.18 8.37 -7.82
CA GLU A 61 -15.50 8.79 -9.05
C GLU A 61 -14.01 9.11 -8.85
N LEU A 62 -13.31 8.25 -8.07
CA LEU A 62 -11.92 8.47 -7.70
C LEU A 62 -10.90 7.80 -8.62
N SER A 63 -11.32 6.87 -9.49
CA SER A 63 -10.39 6.09 -10.31
C SER A 63 -9.48 6.97 -11.17
N ASP A 64 -10.07 7.87 -11.94
CA ASP A 64 -9.31 8.76 -12.82
C ASP A 64 -8.48 9.77 -12.01
N LEU A 65 -9.01 10.24 -10.89
CA LEU A 65 -8.30 11.15 -10.00
C LEU A 65 -7.01 10.51 -9.46
N ILE A 66 -7.07 9.27 -9.00
CA ILE A 66 -5.89 8.54 -8.52
C ILE A 66 -4.86 8.41 -9.64
N LYS A 67 -5.30 7.99 -10.83
CA LYS A 67 -4.42 7.80 -11.99
C LYS A 67 -3.76 9.10 -12.46
N ALA A 68 -4.42 10.23 -12.25
CA ALA A 68 -3.91 11.55 -12.66
C ALA A 68 -2.84 12.11 -11.70
N CYS A 69 -2.67 11.52 -10.52
CA CYS A 69 -1.68 11.99 -9.55
C CYS A 69 -0.26 11.80 -10.07
N THR A 70 0.56 12.84 -9.93
CA THR A 70 1.98 12.84 -10.32
C THR A 70 2.93 12.88 -9.12
N GLN A 71 2.42 13.26 -7.95
CA GLN A 71 3.17 13.23 -6.71
C GLN A 71 3.34 11.77 -6.19
N PRO A 72 4.26 11.54 -5.26
CA PRO A 72 4.38 10.22 -4.64
C PRO A 72 3.08 9.79 -3.97
N VAL A 73 2.64 8.59 -4.30
CA VAL A 73 1.44 7.94 -3.74
C VAL A 73 1.88 6.66 -3.05
N LEU A 74 1.41 6.42 -1.83
CA LEU A 74 1.68 5.18 -1.10
C LEU A 74 0.36 4.45 -0.81
N GLY A 75 0.18 3.31 -1.47
CA GLY A 75 -0.89 2.36 -1.16
C GLY A 75 -0.47 1.44 -0.02
N ILE A 76 -1.32 1.30 0.99
CA ILE A 76 -1.05 0.49 2.18
C ILE A 76 -2.01 -0.70 2.22
N CYS A 77 -1.48 -1.90 2.35
CA CYS A 77 -2.20 -3.17 2.45
C CYS A 77 -3.12 -3.38 1.25
N LEU A 78 -4.44 -3.36 1.43
CA LEU A 78 -5.38 -3.42 0.32
C LEU A 78 -5.15 -2.27 -0.67
N GLY A 79 -4.74 -1.08 -0.20
CA GLY A 79 -4.40 0.06 -1.05
C GLY A 79 -3.29 -0.25 -2.06
N MET A 80 -2.29 -1.04 -1.68
CA MET A 80 -1.30 -1.56 -2.63
C MET A 80 -1.94 -2.47 -3.67
N GLN A 81 -2.79 -3.40 -3.23
CA GLN A 81 -3.44 -4.35 -4.13
C GLN A 81 -4.32 -3.64 -5.16
N LEU A 82 -5.00 -2.57 -4.76
CA LEU A 82 -5.83 -1.76 -5.65
C LEU A 82 -5.06 -1.15 -6.82
N LEU A 83 -3.75 -0.98 -6.70
CA LEU A 83 -2.90 -0.50 -7.79
C LEU A 83 -2.74 -1.54 -8.91
N GLY A 84 -2.98 -2.81 -8.61
CA GLY A 84 -2.86 -3.91 -9.57
C GLY A 84 -3.95 -3.91 -10.63
N SER A 85 -3.95 -4.95 -11.47
CA SER A 85 -4.88 -5.07 -12.59
C SER A 85 -6.14 -5.82 -12.23
N HIS A 86 -6.01 -6.97 -11.56
CA HIS A 86 -7.13 -7.85 -11.25
C HIS A 86 -6.84 -8.63 -9.98
N SER A 87 -7.85 -8.78 -9.12
CA SER A 87 -7.77 -9.61 -7.92
C SER A 87 -8.63 -10.86 -8.07
N GLU A 88 -8.17 -11.99 -7.53
CA GLU A 88 -8.97 -13.22 -7.46
C GLU A 88 -10.04 -13.16 -6.36
N GLU A 89 -9.98 -12.15 -5.49
CA GLU A 89 -10.94 -11.97 -4.41
C GLU A 89 -12.37 -11.84 -4.97
N ASN A 90 -13.35 -12.36 -4.25
CA ASN A 90 -14.77 -12.28 -4.64
C ASN A 90 -15.06 -12.83 -6.06
N ASN A 91 -14.43 -13.95 -6.42
CA ASN A 91 -14.55 -14.57 -7.75
C ASN A 91 -14.01 -13.72 -8.92
N GLY A 92 -13.14 -12.80 -8.61
CA GLY A 92 -12.50 -11.93 -9.59
C GLY A 92 -13.08 -10.52 -9.64
N ILE A 93 -12.20 -9.56 -9.54
CA ILE A 93 -12.55 -8.14 -9.63
C ILE A 93 -11.43 -7.36 -10.29
N ASP A 94 -11.78 -6.45 -11.21
CA ASP A 94 -10.84 -5.53 -11.81
C ASP A 94 -10.50 -4.41 -10.82
N LEU A 95 -9.21 -4.08 -10.76
CA LEU A 95 -8.65 -3.05 -9.90
C LEU A 95 -8.34 -1.78 -10.72
N LEU A 96 -7.50 -0.89 -10.17
CA LEU A 96 -7.20 0.38 -10.85
C LEU A 96 -6.38 0.22 -12.14
N GLY A 97 -5.60 -0.84 -12.25
CA GLY A 97 -4.80 -1.10 -13.46
C GLY A 97 -3.60 -0.18 -13.64
N ILE A 98 -3.10 0.41 -12.57
CA ILE A 98 -1.90 1.27 -12.60
C ILE A 98 -0.65 0.40 -12.75
N ILE A 99 -0.58 -0.71 -12.03
CA ILE A 99 0.48 -1.71 -12.11
C ILE A 99 -0.08 -2.95 -12.82
N GLU A 100 0.55 -3.35 -13.90
CA GLU A 100 0.11 -4.48 -14.74
C GLU A 100 0.48 -5.81 -14.07
N GLN A 101 -0.10 -6.07 -12.93
CA GLN A 101 0.13 -7.27 -12.13
C GLN A 101 -1.16 -7.69 -11.44
N ASP A 102 -1.52 -8.95 -11.58
CA ASP A 102 -2.66 -9.53 -10.88
C ASP A 102 -2.33 -9.81 -9.42
N VAL A 103 -3.39 -9.89 -8.61
CA VAL A 103 -3.30 -10.15 -7.17
C VAL A 103 -4.05 -11.46 -6.87
N PRO A 104 -3.39 -12.61 -7.06
CA PRO A 104 -4.01 -13.90 -6.78
C PRO A 104 -4.07 -14.17 -5.28
N LYS A 105 -4.91 -15.15 -4.93
CA LYS A 105 -4.92 -15.71 -3.58
C LYS A 105 -3.58 -16.40 -3.33
N MET A 106 -3.04 -16.25 -2.12
CA MET A 106 -1.83 -16.96 -1.71
C MET A 106 -2.08 -18.46 -1.76
N LYS A 107 -1.07 -19.21 -2.24
CA LYS A 107 -1.17 -20.66 -2.38
C LYS A 107 -1.24 -21.33 -1.02
N ASP A 108 -1.99 -22.45 -0.96
CA ASP A 108 -1.98 -23.33 0.19
C ASP A 108 -0.67 -24.13 0.19
N VAL A 109 0.23 -23.74 1.08
CA VAL A 109 1.53 -24.39 1.28
C VAL A 109 1.63 -25.02 2.67
N GLY A 110 0.49 -25.30 3.30
CA GLY A 110 0.41 -25.85 4.64
C GLY A 110 0.56 -24.82 5.76
N LEU A 111 0.56 -23.55 5.43
CA LEU A 111 0.61 -22.45 6.39
C LEU A 111 -0.76 -21.79 6.50
N PRO A 112 -1.11 -21.22 7.68
CA PRO A 112 -2.40 -20.56 7.88
C PRO A 112 -2.60 -19.36 6.96
N LEU A 113 -3.84 -19.15 6.50
CA LEU A 113 -4.29 -17.93 5.85
C LEU A 113 -5.43 -17.31 6.67
N PRO A 114 -5.42 -15.97 6.84
CA PRO A 114 -4.45 -15.01 6.27
C PRO A 114 -3.05 -15.18 6.83
N HIS A 115 -2.06 -14.73 6.06
CA HIS A 115 -0.72 -14.48 6.57
C HIS A 115 -0.84 -13.33 7.58
N MET A 116 -0.74 -13.62 8.86
CA MET A 116 -0.99 -12.66 9.93
C MET A 116 0.16 -12.69 10.93
N GLY A 117 0.73 -11.52 11.20
CA GLY A 117 1.81 -11.36 12.16
C GLY A 117 3.03 -10.70 11.56
N TRP A 118 4.12 -10.78 12.31
CA TRP A 118 5.40 -10.17 11.93
C TRP A 118 6.17 -11.11 11.02
N ASN A 119 6.72 -10.56 9.94
CA ASN A 119 7.57 -11.30 9.01
C ASN A 119 8.67 -10.40 8.47
N ARG A 120 9.73 -11.01 7.96
CA ARG A 120 10.93 -10.32 7.47
C ARG A 120 10.74 -9.92 6.03
N ILE A 121 11.22 -8.71 5.71
CA ILE A 121 11.25 -8.23 4.32
C ILE A 121 12.70 -8.08 3.85
N TYR A 122 12.86 -8.19 2.53
CA TYR A 122 14.15 -8.07 1.86
C TYR A 122 14.04 -7.01 0.77
N PRO A 123 14.40 -5.74 1.07
CA PRO A 123 14.31 -4.65 0.11
C PRO A 123 15.33 -4.80 -1.00
N LYS A 124 14.96 -4.29 -2.17
CA LYS A 124 15.89 -4.12 -3.29
C LYS A 124 16.89 -3.00 -2.95
N ALA A 125 18.18 -3.24 -3.19
CA ALA A 125 19.23 -2.28 -2.86
C ALA A 125 19.02 -0.95 -3.57
N GLY A 126 19.25 0.15 -2.85
CA GLY A 126 19.20 1.50 -3.40
C GLY A 126 17.81 2.11 -3.55
N ASN A 127 16.74 1.43 -3.14
CA ASN A 127 15.40 2.01 -3.20
C ASN A 127 15.21 3.02 -2.06
N ARG A 128 14.73 4.23 -2.41
CA ARG A 128 14.57 5.34 -1.46
C ARG A 128 13.57 5.04 -0.35
N LEU A 129 12.51 4.27 -0.63
CA LEU A 129 11.49 3.96 0.36
C LEU A 129 12.07 3.14 1.52
N PHE A 130 13.10 2.34 1.26
CA PHE A 130 13.71 1.47 2.26
C PHE A 130 15.07 1.96 2.77
N GLN A 131 15.40 3.21 2.52
CA GLN A 131 16.66 3.79 3.00
C GLN A 131 16.74 3.71 4.54
N GLY A 132 17.85 3.15 5.05
CA GLY A 132 18.05 2.98 6.49
C GLY A 132 17.28 1.81 7.09
N ILE A 133 16.65 0.97 6.28
CA ILE A 133 15.95 -0.24 6.70
C ILE A 133 16.79 -1.46 6.28
N GLU A 134 17.23 -2.24 7.25
CA GLU A 134 18.08 -3.40 7.00
C GLU A 134 17.30 -4.57 6.41
N ASP A 135 17.99 -5.40 5.60
CA ASP A 135 17.46 -6.68 5.14
C ASP A 135 17.04 -7.53 6.33
N GLY A 136 15.90 -8.19 6.23
CA GLY A 136 15.36 -9.02 7.29
C GLY A 136 14.66 -8.25 8.40
N SER A 137 14.43 -6.95 8.24
CA SER A 137 13.61 -6.17 9.17
C SER A 137 12.18 -6.70 9.22
N TYR A 138 11.58 -6.69 10.41
CA TYR A 138 10.23 -7.18 10.63
C TYR A 138 9.19 -6.11 10.36
N PHE A 139 8.14 -6.51 9.64
CA PHE A 139 6.94 -5.70 9.41
C PHE A 139 5.69 -6.52 9.71
N TYR A 140 4.61 -5.86 10.03
CA TYR A 140 3.33 -6.51 10.35
C TYR A 140 2.48 -6.71 9.12
N PHE A 141 2.04 -7.96 8.91
CA PHE A 141 1.20 -8.38 7.77
C PHE A 141 -0.14 -8.92 8.24
N VAL A 142 -1.17 -8.66 7.45
CA VAL A 142 -2.45 -9.37 7.54
C VAL A 142 -3.12 -9.35 6.17
N HIS A 143 -3.00 -10.45 5.41
CA HIS A 143 -3.55 -10.54 4.06
C HIS A 143 -3.65 -12.01 3.61
N SER A 144 -4.55 -12.29 2.66
CA SER A 144 -4.70 -13.60 2.03
C SER A 144 -4.41 -13.55 0.52
N TYR A 145 -4.33 -12.36 -0.04
CA TYR A 145 -4.01 -12.13 -1.45
C TYR A 145 -2.71 -11.36 -1.54
N ALA A 146 -1.90 -11.65 -2.54
CA ALA A 146 -0.59 -11.02 -2.71
C ALA A 146 -0.16 -11.02 -4.16
N MET A 147 0.56 -9.98 -4.55
CA MET A 147 1.22 -9.95 -5.86
C MET A 147 2.40 -10.92 -5.86
N PRO A 148 2.54 -11.78 -6.88
CA PRO A 148 3.79 -12.50 -7.09
C PRO A 148 4.95 -11.52 -7.30
N VAL A 149 6.17 -11.99 -7.11
CA VAL A 149 7.37 -11.22 -7.47
C VAL A 149 7.31 -10.89 -8.95
N ASN A 150 7.54 -9.62 -9.29
CA ASN A 150 7.37 -9.11 -10.65
C ASN A 150 8.36 -7.97 -10.94
N THR A 151 8.26 -7.36 -12.11
CA THR A 151 9.14 -6.28 -12.57
C THR A 151 9.13 -5.06 -11.63
N TRP A 152 8.01 -4.78 -10.98
CA TRP A 152 7.85 -3.59 -10.12
C TRP A 152 8.11 -3.87 -8.65
N THR A 153 8.51 -5.11 -8.29
CA THR A 153 8.80 -5.48 -6.90
C THR A 153 10.04 -4.73 -6.39
N ILE A 154 9.90 -4.04 -5.27
CA ILE A 154 11.00 -3.36 -4.58
C ILE A 154 11.34 -3.97 -3.22
N ALA A 155 10.52 -4.87 -2.72
CA ALA A 155 10.82 -5.68 -1.54
C ALA A 155 10.06 -7.00 -1.61
N GLN A 156 10.69 -8.05 -1.11
CA GLN A 156 10.12 -9.40 -1.05
C GLN A 156 9.92 -9.85 0.38
N CYS A 157 8.96 -10.76 0.55
CA CYS A 157 8.73 -11.49 1.78
C CYS A 157 8.48 -12.96 1.44
N HIS A 158 8.76 -13.85 2.38
CA HIS A 158 8.55 -15.29 2.21
C HIS A 158 7.51 -15.79 3.21
N TYR A 159 6.50 -16.46 2.69
CA TYR A 159 5.51 -17.17 3.50
C TYR A 159 5.14 -18.46 2.78
N GLY A 160 6.01 -19.47 2.95
CA GLY A 160 5.98 -20.69 2.14
C GLY A 160 6.62 -20.50 0.76
N GLU A 161 6.32 -19.41 0.10
CA GLU A 161 6.97 -18.97 -1.14
C GLU A 161 7.17 -17.44 -1.13
N ALA A 162 8.00 -16.95 -2.04
CA ALA A 162 8.25 -15.52 -2.15
C ALA A 162 7.03 -14.78 -2.71
N PHE A 163 6.73 -13.61 -2.17
CA PHE A 163 5.74 -12.70 -2.72
C PHE A 163 6.23 -11.27 -2.62
N THR A 164 5.55 -10.36 -3.30
CA THR A 164 5.87 -8.94 -3.31
C THR A 164 5.40 -8.28 -2.01
N ALA A 165 6.33 -7.81 -1.21
CA ALA A 165 6.03 -7.03 -0.01
C ALA A 165 5.83 -5.55 -0.32
N ALA A 166 6.49 -5.04 -1.37
CA ALA A 166 6.36 -3.66 -1.82
C ALA A 166 6.61 -3.53 -3.31
N VAL A 167 5.93 -2.56 -3.94
CA VAL A 167 6.04 -2.25 -5.37
C VAL A 167 6.31 -0.77 -5.58
N GLN A 168 6.86 -0.47 -6.75
CA GLN A 168 6.97 0.90 -7.26
C GLN A 168 6.83 0.91 -8.78
N LYS A 169 5.93 1.74 -9.27
CA LYS A 169 5.84 2.09 -10.68
C LYS A 169 5.67 3.59 -10.78
N ASP A 170 6.65 4.28 -11.39
CA ASP A 170 6.68 5.73 -11.49
C ASP A 170 6.56 6.39 -10.09
N ASN A 171 5.54 7.21 -9.88
CA ASN A 171 5.25 7.86 -8.61
C ASN A 171 4.38 7.02 -7.65
N PHE A 172 3.96 5.83 -8.08
CA PHE A 172 3.11 4.95 -7.27
C PHE A 172 3.93 3.93 -6.51
N TYR A 173 3.79 3.96 -5.19
CA TYR A 173 4.39 3.01 -4.26
C TYR A 173 3.28 2.22 -3.58
N GLY A 174 3.54 0.97 -3.26
CA GLY A 174 2.63 0.15 -2.48
C GLY A 174 3.38 -0.73 -1.51
N VAL A 175 2.82 -0.93 -0.33
CA VAL A 175 3.34 -1.87 0.67
C VAL A 175 2.22 -2.79 1.12
N GLN A 176 2.49 -4.11 1.16
CA GLN A 176 1.51 -5.10 1.59
C GLN A 176 1.31 -5.10 3.10
N PHE A 177 2.36 -4.78 3.83
CA PHE A 177 2.34 -4.66 5.28
C PHE A 177 1.75 -3.32 5.74
N HIS A 178 1.56 -3.21 7.04
CA HIS A 178 1.09 -2.00 7.69
C HIS A 178 2.26 -1.26 8.35
N PRO A 179 2.87 -0.26 7.71
CA PRO A 179 4.00 0.46 8.30
C PRO A 179 3.58 1.20 9.58
N GLU A 180 2.33 1.66 9.66
CA GLU A 180 1.79 2.32 10.85
C GLU A 180 1.73 1.40 12.08
N ARG A 181 1.85 0.07 11.87
CA ARG A 181 1.83 -0.95 12.93
C ARG A 181 3.16 -1.72 13.02
N SER A 182 4.19 -1.24 12.37
CA SER A 182 5.44 -1.97 12.22
C SER A 182 6.60 -1.38 13.02
N GLY A 183 6.31 -0.68 14.11
CA GLY A 183 7.32 -0.18 15.05
C GLY A 183 8.32 0.77 14.39
N ALA A 184 9.59 0.66 14.80
CA ALA A 184 10.66 1.56 14.34
C ALA A 184 10.93 1.44 12.83
N ALA A 185 10.90 0.23 12.26
CA ALA A 185 11.11 0.03 10.84
C ALA A 185 9.97 0.65 10.02
N GLY A 186 8.73 0.50 10.49
CA GLY A 186 7.57 1.13 9.86
C GLY A 186 7.62 2.66 9.93
N ALA A 187 8.05 3.21 11.07
CA ALA A 187 8.24 4.64 11.23
C ALA A 187 9.32 5.18 10.27
N GLN A 188 10.42 4.45 10.11
CA GLN A 188 11.48 4.82 9.16
C GLN A 188 10.97 4.82 7.73
N LEU A 189 10.17 3.84 7.34
CA LEU A 189 9.59 3.77 6.00
C LEU A 189 8.67 4.97 5.74
N LEU A 190 7.80 5.29 6.68
CA LEU A 190 6.90 6.44 6.56
C LEU A 190 7.68 7.75 6.46
N LYS A 191 8.73 7.90 7.26
CA LYS A 191 9.63 9.05 7.18
C LYS A 191 10.27 9.17 5.80
N ASN A 192 10.78 8.05 5.26
CA ASN A 192 11.38 8.02 3.92
C ASN A 192 10.38 8.49 2.85
N PHE A 193 9.16 8.00 2.92
CA PHE A 193 8.10 8.41 1.99
C PHE A 193 7.78 9.89 2.11
N LEU A 194 7.63 10.39 3.33
CA LEU A 194 7.28 11.80 3.58
C LEU A 194 8.40 12.76 3.16
N GLU A 195 9.65 12.32 3.22
CA GLU A 195 10.82 13.15 2.92
C GLU A 195 11.36 12.97 1.48
N MET A 196 10.77 12.07 0.67
CA MET A 196 11.28 11.87 -0.70
C MET A 196 10.89 12.99 -1.66
#